data_9c5ffa605a1796ea421da8fd0d8825ad
#
_entry.id   9c5ffa605a1796ea421da8fd0d8825ad
#
_cell.length_a   1.000
_cell.length_b   1.000
_cell.length_c   1.000
_cell.angle_alpha   90.00
_cell.angle_beta   90.00
_cell.angle_gamma   90.00
#
_symmetry.space_group_name_H-M   'P 1'
#
loop_
_entity.id
_entity.type
_entity.pdbx_description
1 polymer ?
#
loop_
_entity_poly.entity_id
_entity_poly.type
_entity_poly.pdbx_seq_one_letter_code
_entity_poly.pdbx_strand_id
1 'polypeptide(L)'
;MYLKLIEEPPKEIFSYYEKPFYVYLSLSNLCNANCVFCDVRTNKEKKCNIDIFKLIDELSTLGTKYIQFTGGGEPFINDDILQYMDYCTKKGLNIIFISNGYNLNKEKIKQLSSYNIKAVFFSIDSYKADIHDSLRRLPGLWDRVTNNINLIKEYIPNVKIAINHVLNRENIDDFDNFIKLKENFNFDFINPIVIKDCDELFFSEEQIINYNKNLSYYYELAHKLGIEFLCDNIDFFKNNISSLGDRSSNNDLRCVYPSFCTFIDAPTGFVYPCDCSIHRDRNIYKIGELKEQTMEEVWNGEKRKVLKKKLLNSELNCKTKCDEANCQFNYCYFKHKG
;
A
#
# COMPACT_ATOMS: atom_id res chain seq x y z
N MET A 1 -4.37 -2.27 -4.02
CA MET A 1 -3.72 -2.32 -5.35
C MET A 1 -4.07 -1.05 -6.10
N TYR A 2 -3.12 -0.48 -6.79
CA TYR A 2 -3.31 0.80 -7.47
C TYR A 2 -3.39 0.57 -8.98
N LEU A 3 -4.61 0.55 -9.52
CA LEU A 3 -4.87 0.29 -10.95
C LEU A 3 -4.08 1.22 -11.87
N LYS A 4 -3.90 2.48 -11.48
CA LYS A 4 -3.13 3.48 -12.23
C LYS A 4 -1.65 3.14 -12.39
N LEU A 5 -1.13 2.19 -11.59
CA LEU A 5 0.26 1.74 -11.62
C LEU A 5 0.45 0.40 -12.33
N ILE A 6 -0.64 -0.23 -12.74
CA ILE A 6 -0.64 -1.53 -13.42
C ILE A 6 -0.87 -1.28 -14.91
N GLU A 7 0.11 -1.68 -15.71
CA GLU A 7 -0.06 -1.73 -17.16
C GLU A 7 -1.03 -2.87 -17.48
N GLU A 8 -2.15 -2.51 -18.11
CA GLU A 8 -3.18 -3.44 -18.57
C GLU A 8 -3.71 -4.41 -17.50
N PRO A 9 -4.50 -3.93 -16.50
CA PRO A 9 -5.26 -4.87 -15.72
C PRO A 9 -6.15 -5.65 -16.68
N PRO A 10 -6.07 -7.00 -16.74
CA PRO A 10 -6.91 -7.75 -17.65
C PRO A 10 -8.36 -7.37 -17.36
N LYS A 11 -9.14 -7.01 -18.39
CA LYS A 11 -10.58 -6.73 -18.23
C LYS A 11 -11.32 -7.89 -17.54
N GLU A 12 -10.76 -9.08 -17.64
CA GLU A 12 -11.21 -10.33 -17.02
C GLU A 12 -10.88 -10.45 -15.52
N ILE A 13 -9.95 -9.61 -14.96
CA ILE A 13 -9.66 -9.61 -13.50
C ILE A 13 -10.95 -9.47 -12.69
N PHE A 14 -11.90 -8.72 -13.20
CA PHE A 14 -13.11 -8.38 -12.48
C PHE A 14 -14.20 -9.47 -12.52
N SER A 15 -14.13 -10.43 -13.45
CA SER A 15 -15.22 -11.40 -13.59
C SER A 15 -14.84 -12.84 -13.29
N TYR A 16 -13.66 -13.30 -13.69
CA TYR A 16 -13.31 -14.73 -13.66
C TYR A 16 -11.86 -15.03 -13.27
N TYR A 17 -11.10 -14.04 -12.77
CA TYR A 17 -9.70 -14.24 -12.46
C TYR A 17 -9.54 -15.07 -11.17
N GLU A 18 -8.98 -16.26 -11.27
CA GLU A 18 -8.80 -17.21 -10.18
C GLU A 18 -7.30 -17.44 -9.87
N LYS A 19 -6.45 -16.45 -10.15
CA LYS A 19 -5.01 -16.52 -9.89
C LYS A 19 -4.59 -15.40 -8.93
N PRO A 20 -3.55 -15.59 -8.11
CA PRO A 20 -3.00 -14.54 -7.24
C PRO A 20 -2.24 -13.51 -8.07
N PHE A 21 -2.97 -12.70 -8.85
CA PHE A 21 -2.41 -11.73 -9.78
C PHE A 21 -1.50 -10.72 -9.11
N TYR A 22 -1.88 -10.26 -7.92
CA TYR A 22 -1.17 -9.26 -7.15
C TYR A 22 -0.92 -9.75 -5.73
N VAL A 23 0.33 -9.77 -5.33
CA VAL A 23 0.76 -10.28 -4.03
C VAL A 23 1.44 -9.17 -3.23
N TYR A 24 0.89 -8.88 -2.05
CA TYR A 24 1.58 -8.10 -1.04
C TYR A 24 2.46 -9.04 -0.22
N LEU A 25 3.75 -8.75 -0.13
CA LEU A 25 4.71 -9.57 0.60
C LEU A 25 5.40 -8.74 1.69
N SER A 26 5.13 -9.10 2.94
CA SER A 26 5.82 -8.59 4.11
C SER A 26 6.97 -9.52 4.46
N LEU A 27 8.21 -9.04 4.32
CA LEU A 27 9.41 -9.84 4.63
C LEU A 27 9.76 -9.83 6.12
N SER A 28 9.38 -8.77 6.83
CA SER A 28 9.80 -8.56 8.22
C SER A 28 8.88 -7.54 8.89
N ASN A 29 8.75 -7.64 10.23
CA ASN A 29 8.14 -6.61 11.07
C ASN A 29 9.18 -5.66 11.68
N LEU A 30 10.45 -5.78 11.27
CA LEU A 30 11.51 -4.89 11.71
C LEU A 30 11.43 -3.58 10.94
N CYS A 31 11.56 -2.46 11.65
CA CYS A 31 11.59 -1.13 11.05
C CYS A 31 12.63 -0.26 11.77
N ASN A 32 13.36 0.54 11.01
CA ASN A 32 14.29 1.55 11.55
C ASN A 32 13.59 2.82 12.02
N ALA A 33 12.33 3.05 11.59
CA ALA A 33 11.48 4.13 12.07
C ALA A 33 10.57 3.66 13.22
N ASN A 34 10.06 4.62 14.00
CA ASN A 34 9.13 4.37 15.09
C ASN A 34 7.96 5.37 15.03
N CYS A 35 7.33 5.44 13.86
CA CYS A 35 6.30 6.43 13.53
C CYS A 35 5.20 6.50 14.60
N VAL A 36 4.76 7.71 14.92
CA VAL A 36 3.80 7.95 16.01
C VAL A 36 2.44 7.29 15.76
N PHE A 37 2.07 7.10 14.49
CA PHE A 37 0.80 6.52 14.04
C PHE A 37 0.91 5.05 13.59
N CYS A 38 2.07 4.38 13.76
CA CYS A 38 2.25 3.01 13.30
C CYS A 38 1.89 2.01 14.40
N ASP A 39 0.93 1.14 14.12
CA ASP A 39 0.50 0.06 15.02
C ASP A 39 1.46 -1.13 15.03
N VAL A 40 2.25 -1.31 13.97
CA VAL A 40 3.21 -2.42 13.84
C VAL A 40 4.41 -2.27 14.77
N ARG A 41 4.72 -1.05 15.23
CA ARG A 41 5.86 -0.76 16.12
C ARG A 41 5.92 -1.62 17.41
N THR A 42 4.79 -2.21 17.80
CA THR A 42 4.68 -3.07 18.99
C THR A 42 5.11 -4.52 18.74
N ASN A 43 5.29 -4.93 17.49
CA ASN A 43 5.56 -6.34 17.10
C ASN A 43 7.02 -6.54 16.61
N LYS A 44 7.99 -6.01 17.32
CA LYS A 44 9.37 -5.73 16.88
C LYS A 44 10.30 -6.90 16.51
N GLU A 45 9.92 -8.18 16.54
CA GLU A 45 10.95 -9.25 16.55
C GLU A 45 10.74 -10.41 15.57
N LYS A 46 9.99 -10.23 14.49
CA LYS A 46 9.77 -11.35 13.57
C LYS A 46 10.51 -11.18 12.26
N LYS A 47 11.62 -11.92 12.12
CA LYS A 47 12.30 -12.12 10.83
C LYS A 47 11.48 -13.06 9.94
N CYS A 48 11.77 -13.02 8.64
CA CYS A 48 11.24 -13.98 7.67
C CYS A 48 11.46 -15.43 8.15
N ASN A 49 10.42 -16.27 8.05
CA ASN A 49 10.43 -17.63 8.57
C ASN A 49 9.91 -18.65 7.54
N ILE A 50 9.94 -18.28 6.26
CA ILE A 50 9.62 -19.12 5.11
C ILE A 50 10.67 -18.92 4.02
N ASP A 51 10.80 -19.91 3.13
CA ASP A 51 11.68 -19.79 1.96
C ASP A 51 11.05 -18.90 0.90
N ILE A 52 11.60 -17.68 0.74
CA ILE A 52 11.11 -16.68 -0.19
C ILE A 52 11.40 -17.06 -1.65
N PHE A 53 12.50 -17.72 -1.95
CA PHE A 53 12.80 -18.16 -3.32
C PHE A 53 11.80 -19.21 -3.78
N LYS A 54 11.52 -20.20 -2.92
CA LYS A 54 10.47 -21.19 -3.18
C LYS A 54 9.09 -20.54 -3.35
N LEU A 55 8.76 -19.58 -2.50
CA LEU A 55 7.51 -18.83 -2.62
C LEU A 55 7.39 -18.09 -3.96
N ILE A 56 8.47 -17.43 -4.42
CA ILE A 56 8.49 -16.74 -5.71
C ILE A 56 8.28 -17.74 -6.86
N ASP A 57 8.86 -18.93 -6.80
CA ASP A 57 8.63 -19.99 -7.78
C ASP A 57 7.17 -20.41 -7.85
N GLU A 58 6.58 -20.69 -6.69
CA GLU A 58 5.18 -21.08 -6.58
C GLU A 58 4.25 -19.98 -7.12
N LEU A 59 4.48 -18.73 -6.74
CA LEU A 59 3.69 -17.58 -7.20
C LEU A 59 3.81 -17.39 -8.72
N SER A 60 5.02 -17.49 -9.28
CA SER A 60 5.24 -17.41 -10.72
C SER A 60 4.47 -18.50 -11.47
N THR A 61 4.52 -19.74 -10.97
CA THR A 61 3.80 -20.90 -11.54
C THR A 61 2.29 -20.68 -11.49
N LEU A 62 1.77 -20.10 -10.40
CA LEU A 62 0.35 -19.77 -10.24
C LEU A 62 -0.10 -18.60 -11.13
N GLY A 63 0.82 -17.91 -11.81
CA GLY A 63 0.52 -16.83 -12.73
C GLY A 63 0.42 -15.45 -12.11
N THR A 64 1.07 -15.25 -10.96
CA THR A 64 1.29 -13.93 -10.38
C THR A 64 1.96 -13.00 -11.39
N LYS A 65 1.55 -11.74 -11.41
CA LYS A 65 2.12 -10.70 -12.27
C LYS A 65 2.85 -9.62 -11.48
N TYR A 66 2.39 -9.34 -10.27
CA TYR A 66 2.96 -8.28 -9.44
C TYR A 66 3.26 -8.79 -8.04
N ILE A 67 4.45 -8.50 -7.55
CA ILE A 67 4.82 -8.62 -6.13
C ILE A 67 5.11 -7.23 -5.60
N GLN A 68 4.39 -6.83 -4.55
CA GLN A 68 4.64 -5.62 -3.82
C GLN A 68 5.35 -5.95 -2.50
N PHE A 69 6.62 -5.59 -2.40
CA PHE A 69 7.35 -5.65 -1.14
C PHE A 69 6.87 -4.51 -0.23
N THR A 70 6.23 -4.89 0.85
CA THR A 70 5.54 -4.01 1.78
C THR A 70 5.53 -4.64 3.17
N GLY A 71 4.71 -4.16 4.06
CA GLY A 71 4.34 -4.89 5.25
C GLY A 71 4.56 -4.17 6.54
N GLY A 72 4.66 -4.98 7.59
CA GLY A 72 4.73 -4.52 8.96
C GLY A 72 6.02 -3.81 9.34
N GLY A 73 7.04 -3.78 8.48
CA GLY A 73 8.32 -3.15 8.71
C GLY A 73 8.84 -2.37 7.49
N GLU A 74 10.14 -2.06 7.53
CA GLU A 74 10.83 -1.47 6.38
C GLU A 74 11.44 -2.59 5.54
N PRO A 75 11.05 -2.77 4.26
CA PRO A 75 11.56 -3.85 3.44
C PRO A 75 13.09 -3.85 3.28
N PHE A 76 13.71 -2.69 3.15
CA PHE A 76 15.16 -2.55 2.98
C PHE A 76 16.01 -2.74 4.26
N ILE A 77 15.39 -3.18 5.36
CA ILE A 77 16.08 -3.76 6.51
C ILE A 77 16.48 -5.21 6.25
N ASN A 78 15.75 -5.91 5.40
CA ASN A 78 16.10 -7.27 5.01
C ASN A 78 17.31 -7.26 4.06
N ASP A 79 18.40 -7.90 4.48
CA ASP A 79 19.65 -7.91 3.71
C ASP A 79 19.52 -8.62 2.36
N ASP A 80 18.61 -9.56 2.23
CA ASP A 80 18.40 -10.37 1.03
C ASP A 80 17.38 -9.76 0.05
N ILE A 81 16.79 -8.58 0.36
CA ILE A 81 15.70 -8.02 -0.45
C ILE A 81 16.11 -7.83 -1.92
N LEU A 82 17.34 -7.40 -2.19
CA LEU A 82 17.82 -7.22 -3.56
C LEU A 82 17.95 -8.55 -4.31
N GLN A 83 18.32 -9.63 -3.62
CA GLN A 83 18.37 -10.98 -4.18
C GLN A 83 16.95 -11.48 -4.51
N TYR A 84 15.96 -11.21 -3.65
CA TYR A 84 14.57 -11.56 -3.92
C TYR A 84 13.99 -10.76 -5.10
N MET A 85 14.30 -9.46 -5.22
CA MET A 85 13.90 -8.63 -6.35
C MET A 85 14.54 -9.06 -7.66
N ASP A 86 15.85 -9.40 -7.65
CA ASP A 86 16.54 -9.99 -8.79
C ASP A 86 15.86 -11.29 -9.24
N TYR A 87 15.53 -12.16 -8.28
CA TYR A 87 14.87 -13.42 -8.57
C TYR A 87 13.46 -13.22 -9.12
N CYS A 88 12.68 -12.29 -8.59
CA CYS A 88 11.39 -11.89 -9.16
C CYS A 88 11.55 -11.45 -10.63
N THR A 89 12.57 -10.64 -10.92
CA THR A 89 12.86 -10.17 -12.29
C THR A 89 13.18 -11.35 -13.22
N LYS A 90 14.02 -12.30 -12.79
CA LYS A 90 14.33 -13.53 -13.55
C LYS A 90 13.11 -14.40 -13.81
N LYS A 91 12.11 -14.35 -12.93
CA LYS A 91 10.82 -15.06 -13.12
C LYS A 91 9.79 -14.24 -13.91
N GLY A 92 10.16 -13.07 -14.44
CA GLY A 92 9.28 -12.21 -15.22
C GLY A 92 8.17 -11.51 -14.39
N LEU A 93 8.34 -11.40 -13.09
CA LEU A 93 7.41 -10.72 -12.20
C LEU A 93 7.70 -9.21 -12.17
N ASN A 94 6.63 -8.41 -12.11
CA ASN A 94 6.72 -6.98 -11.92
C ASN A 94 6.84 -6.68 -10.42
N ILE A 95 7.72 -5.75 -10.08
CA ILE A 95 8.03 -5.41 -8.70
C ILE A 95 7.48 -4.03 -8.38
N ILE A 96 6.85 -3.92 -7.23
CA ILE A 96 6.49 -2.67 -6.57
C ILE A 96 7.08 -2.74 -5.16
N PHE A 97 7.50 -1.61 -4.59
CA PHE A 97 7.88 -1.59 -3.18
C PHE A 97 7.45 -0.29 -2.50
N ILE A 98 7.20 -0.42 -1.19
CA ILE A 98 6.95 0.70 -0.29
C ILE A 98 8.14 0.81 0.65
N SER A 99 8.70 2.00 0.79
CA SER A 99 9.85 2.24 1.67
C SER A 99 9.78 3.61 2.32
N ASN A 100 10.31 3.71 3.54
CA ASN A 100 10.59 5.02 4.14
C ASN A 100 11.83 5.69 3.49
N GLY A 101 12.60 4.97 2.70
CA GLY A 101 13.75 5.49 1.96
C GLY A 101 15.06 5.56 2.75
N TYR A 102 15.07 5.32 4.07
CA TYR A 102 16.26 5.53 4.90
C TYR A 102 17.42 4.59 4.55
N ASN A 103 17.12 3.31 4.28
CA ASN A 103 18.12 2.29 3.99
C ASN A 103 18.47 2.16 2.49
N LEU A 104 17.86 2.98 1.66
CA LEU A 104 18.25 3.14 0.26
C LEU A 104 19.49 4.05 0.17
N ASN A 105 20.38 3.73 -0.77
CA ASN A 105 21.52 4.54 -1.14
C ASN A 105 21.77 4.42 -2.65
N LYS A 106 22.71 5.19 -3.17
CA LYS A 106 23.03 5.23 -4.61
C LYS A 106 23.37 3.87 -5.18
N GLU A 107 24.12 3.05 -4.44
CA GLU A 107 24.57 1.72 -4.86
C GLU A 107 23.38 0.76 -5.02
N LYS A 108 22.49 0.72 -4.01
CA LYS A 108 21.28 -0.09 -4.07
C LYS A 108 20.36 0.37 -5.20
N ILE A 109 20.18 1.70 -5.37
CA ILE A 109 19.36 2.25 -6.45
C ILE A 109 19.91 1.90 -7.82
N LYS A 110 21.22 1.95 -8.02
CA LYS A 110 21.86 1.45 -9.25
C LYS A 110 21.57 -0.02 -9.51
N GLN A 111 21.59 -0.86 -8.46
CA GLN A 111 21.23 -2.27 -8.60
C GLN A 111 19.75 -2.43 -9.02
N LEU A 112 18.84 -1.65 -8.37
CA LEU A 112 17.42 -1.66 -8.71
C LEU A 112 17.14 -1.33 -10.18
N SER A 113 18.01 -0.58 -10.87
CA SER A 113 17.83 -0.23 -12.28
C SER A 113 17.87 -1.44 -13.24
N SER A 114 18.45 -2.55 -12.80
CA SER A 114 18.46 -3.81 -13.57
C SER A 114 17.24 -4.70 -13.32
N TYR A 115 16.36 -4.31 -12.38
CA TYR A 115 15.21 -5.10 -11.98
C TYR A 115 13.93 -4.58 -12.62
N ASN A 116 12.92 -5.43 -12.70
CA ASN A 116 11.62 -5.09 -13.29
C ASN A 116 10.75 -4.27 -12.32
N ILE A 117 11.28 -3.11 -11.88
CA ILE A 117 10.58 -2.20 -10.97
C ILE A 117 9.56 -1.38 -11.75
N LYS A 118 8.29 -1.46 -11.38
CA LYS A 118 7.18 -0.71 -12.00
C LYS A 118 6.79 0.55 -11.23
N ALA A 119 6.80 0.45 -9.91
CA ALA A 119 6.50 1.60 -9.06
C ALA A 119 7.24 1.55 -7.73
N VAL A 120 7.50 2.73 -7.19
CA VAL A 120 8.08 2.94 -5.87
C VAL A 120 7.15 3.84 -5.08
N PHE A 121 6.84 3.44 -3.86
CA PHE A 121 6.12 4.27 -2.91
C PHE A 121 7.10 4.75 -1.84
N PHE A 122 7.29 6.06 -1.78
CA PHE A 122 8.00 6.68 -0.66
C PHE A 122 7.02 7.23 0.37
N SER A 123 7.38 7.10 1.62
CA SER A 123 6.58 7.59 2.73
C SER A 123 7.02 8.99 3.13
N ILE A 124 6.22 10.03 2.84
CA ILE A 124 6.49 11.41 3.20
C ILE A 124 5.23 12.04 3.79
N ASP A 125 5.32 12.56 5.04
CA ASP A 125 4.14 13.06 5.75
C ASP A 125 4.13 14.58 5.93
N SER A 126 5.18 15.29 5.54
CA SER A 126 5.20 16.76 5.55
C SER A 126 6.16 17.29 4.49
N TYR A 127 5.95 18.53 4.07
CA TYR A 127 6.93 19.26 3.27
C TYR A 127 8.03 19.91 4.16
N LYS A 128 7.82 19.94 5.48
CA LYS A 128 8.78 20.40 6.48
C LYS A 128 9.56 19.20 7.01
N ALA A 129 10.89 19.27 6.95
CA ALA A 129 11.79 18.19 7.37
C ALA A 129 11.62 17.82 8.84
N ASP A 130 11.55 18.82 9.71
CA ASP A 130 11.41 18.65 11.15
C ASP A 130 10.09 17.95 11.54
N ILE A 131 8.97 18.32 10.89
CA ILE A 131 7.68 17.67 11.12
C ILE A 131 7.70 16.24 10.60
N HIS A 132 8.23 16.02 9.38
CA HIS A 132 8.33 14.68 8.82
C HIS A 132 9.15 13.74 9.71
N ASP A 133 10.35 14.17 10.10
CA ASP A 133 11.25 13.38 10.93
C ASP A 133 10.67 13.12 12.33
N SER A 134 9.96 14.10 12.90
CA SER A 134 9.27 13.97 14.18
C SER A 134 8.14 12.94 14.13
N LEU A 135 7.26 13.01 13.10
CA LEU A 135 6.16 12.06 12.90
C LEU A 135 6.67 10.63 12.72
N ARG A 136 7.80 10.48 12.04
CA ARG A 136 8.43 9.17 11.80
C ARG A 136 9.42 8.75 12.86
N ARG A 137 9.76 9.66 13.80
CA ARG A 137 10.76 9.44 14.86
C ARG A 137 12.07 8.90 14.30
N LEU A 138 12.54 9.48 13.19
CA LEU A 138 13.77 9.09 12.52
C LEU A 138 14.47 10.33 11.95
N PRO A 139 15.40 10.93 12.72
CA PRO A 139 16.12 12.13 12.29
C PRO A 139 16.90 11.95 11.00
N GLY A 140 16.85 12.95 10.11
CA GLY A 140 17.51 12.95 8.81
C GLY A 140 16.82 12.07 7.74
N LEU A 141 15.61 11.57 8.04
CA LEU A 141 14.85 10.79 7.08
C LEU A 141 14.41 11.63 5.87
N TRP A 142 13.98 12.87 6.12
CA TRP A 142 13.56 13.79 5.07
C TRP A 142 14.63 13.94 3.97
N ASP A 143 15.85 14.28 4.35
CA ASP A 143 16.94 14.50 3.41
C ASP A 143 17.26 13.23 2.62
N ARG A 144 17.19 12.07 3.27
CA ARG A 144 17.45 10.79 2.62
C ARG A 144 16.37 10.42 1.62
N VAL A 145 15.09 10.51 1.99
CA VAL A 145 14.00 10.10 1.11
C VAL A 145 13.87 11.02 -0.09
N THR A 146 14.03 12.34 0.10
CA THR A 146 13.98 13.31 -0.99
C THR A 146 15.15 13.17 -1.96
N ASN A 147 16.37 12.95 -1.47
CA ASN A 147 17.51 12.62 -2.30
C ASN A 147 17.28 11.32 -3.10
N ASN A 148 16.71 10.30 -2.47
CA ASN A 148 16.45 9.02 -3.13
C ASN A 148 15.38 9.10 -4.22
N ILE A 149 14.38 10.00 -4.12
CA ILE A 149 13.44 10.28 -5.21
C ILE A 149 14.19 10.72 -6.47
N ASN A 150 15.13 11.66 -6.32
CA ASN A 150 15.92 12.15 -7.43
C ASN A 150 16.82 11.07 -8.03
N LEU A 151 17.50 10.28 -7.17
CA LEU A 151 18.32 9.16 -7.61
C LEU A 151 17.50 8.07 -8.34
N ILE A 152 16.31 7.74 -7.86
CA ILE A 152 15.44 6.78 -8.54
C ILE A 152 15.08 7.28 -9.95
N LYS A 153 14.73 8.56 -10.12
CA LYS A 153 14.44 9.11 -11.45
C LYS A 153 15.69 9.21 -12.35
N GLU A 154 16.87 9.41 -11.76
CA GLU A 154 18.16 9.40 -12.51
C GLU A 154 18.46 8.00 -13.07
N TYR A 155 18.34 6.95 -12.23
CA TYR A 155 18.74 5.59 -12.60
C TYR A 155 17.63 4.73 -13.19
N ILE A 156 16.35 5.04 -12.88
CA ILE A 156 15.17 4.30 -13.35
C ILE A 156 14.11 5.31 -13.85
N PRO A 157 14.37 6.02 -14.95
CA PRO A 157 13.58 7.18 -15.38
C PRO A 157 12.11 6.86 -15.64
N ASN A 158 11.79 5.65 -16.07
CA ASN A 158 10.42 5.23 -16.42
C ASN A 158 9.63 4.68 -15.23
N VAL A 159 10.25 4.53 -14.04
CA VAL A 159 9.54 4.06 -12.86
C VAL A 159 8.52 5.10 -12.39
N LYS A 160 7.37 4.63 -11.97
CA LYS A 160 6.35 5.49 -11.33
C LYS A 160 6.71 5.69 -9.85
N ILE A 161 6.71 6.95 -9.40
CA ILE A 161 6.92 7.28 -8.00
C ILE A 161 5.62 7.80 -7.41
N ALA A 162 5.18 7.15 -6.34
CA ALA A 162 4.05 7.57 -5.54
C ALA A 162 4.51 7.99 -4.14
N ILE A 163 3.89 9.01 -3.58
CA ILE A 163 4.15 9.42 -2.21
C ILE A 163 2.97 8.97 -1.33
N ASN A 164 3.22 8.05 -0.39
CA ASN A 164 2.30 7.76 0.71
C ASN A 164 2.37 8.91 1.71
N HIS A 165 1.25 9.57 1.93
CA HIS A 165 1.12 10.73 2.81
C HIS A 165 0.03 10.47 3.85
N VAL A 166 0.42 10.28 5.11
CA VAL A 166 -0.54 10.11 6.20
C VAL A 166 -1.02 11.47 6.66
N LEU A 167 -2.24 11.84 6.22
CA LEU A 167 -2.93 13.05 6.67
C LEU A 167 -3.23 12.94 8.17
N ASN A 168 -2.85 13.97 8.90
CA ASN A 168 -3.04 14.10 10.35
C ASN A 168 -3.10 15.58 10.75
N ARG A 169 -3.35 15.86 12.03
CA ARG A 169 -3.47 17.22 12.58
C ARG A 169 -2.28 18.11 12.25
N GLU A 170 -1.05 17.57 12.19
CA GLU A 170 0.17 18.35 12.02
C GLU A 170 0.45 18.77 10.56
N ASN A 171 -0.29 18.19 9.59
CA ASN A 171 0.02 18.40 8.17
C ASN A 171 -1.17 18.74 7.28
N ILE A 172 -2.41 18.58 7.74
CA ILE A 172 -3.61 18.75 6.91
C ILE A 172 -3.80 20.20 6.43
N ASP A 173 -3.44 21.18 7.27
CA ASP A 173 -3.60 22.60 6.93
C ASP A 173 -2.61 23.08 5.86
N ASP A 174 -1.53 22.36 5.69
CA ASP A 174 -0.44 22.65 4.75
C ASP A 174 -0.47 21.72 3.51
N PHE A 175 -1.60 21.08 3.19
CA PHE A 175 -1.67 20.07 2.13
C PHE A 175 -1.36 20.62 0.74
N ASP A 176 -1.66 21.90 0.44
CA ASP A 176 -1.26 22.55 -0.78
C ASP A 176 0.27 22.72 -0.91
N ASN A 177 0.96 23.06 0.19
CA ASN A 177 2.41 23.11 0.21
C ASN A 177 3.04 21.73 0.04
N PHE A 178 2.37 20.70 0.53
CA PHE A 178 2.78 19.32 0.28
C PHE A 178 2.65 18.95 -1.21
N ILE A 179 1.55 19.31 -1.87
CA ILE A 179 1.38 19.11 -3.33
C ILE A 179 2.48 19.85 -4.12
N LYS A 180 2.86 21.05 -3.71
CA LYS A 180 3.93 21.86 -4.34
C LYS A 180 5.33 21.24 -4.20
N LEU A 181 5.54 20.19 -3.39
CA LEU A 181 6.79 19.44 -3.38
C LEU A 181 7.19 18.90 -4.76
N LYS A 182 6.22 18.71 -5.65
CA LYS A 182 6.44 18.34 -7.05
C LYS A 182 7.41 19.28 -7.78
N GLU A 183 7.45 20.55 -7.41
CA GLU A 183 8.33 21.54 -8.00
C GLU A 183 9.82 21.29 -7.68
N ASN A 184 10.08 20.56 -6.58
CA ASN A 184 11.42 20.24 -6.12
C ASN A 184 11.81 18.78 -6.37
N PHE A 185 10.82 17.88 -6.42
CA PHE A 185 11.04 16.42 -6.50
C PHE A 185 10.16 15.80 -7.58
N ASN A 186 10.74 14.95 -8.42
CA ASN A 186 10.01 14.34 -9.53
C ASN A 186 9.28 13.06 -9.10
N PHE A 187 8.03 13.19 -8.66
CA PHE A 187 7.12 12.07 -8.38
C PHE A 187 5.83 12.19 -9.21
N ASP A 188 5.13 11.08 -9.42
CA ASP A 188 3.97 11.01 -10.33
C ASP A 188 2.64 11.04 -9.59
N PHE A 189 2.60 10.50 -8.35
CA PHE A 189 1.36 10.30 -7.60
C PHE A 189 1.49 10.72 -6.14
N ILE A 190 0.38 11.17 -5.58
CA ILE A 190 0.17 11.25 -4.13
C ILE A 190 -0.92 10.23 -3.74
N ASN A 191 -0.64 9.45 -2.69
CA ASN A 191 -1.57 8.56 -2.04
C ASN A 191 -1.86 9.09 -0.63
N PRO A 192 -2.85 9.98 -0.47
CA PRO A 192 -3.21 10.48 0.85
C PRO A 192 -3.97 9.39 1.62
N ILE A 193 -3.54 9.16 2.85
CA ILE A 193 -4.08 8.17 3.77
C ILE A 193 -4.51 8.92 5.03
N VAL A 194 -5.75 8.78 5.43
CA VAL A 194 -6.23 9.41 6.67
C VAL A 194 -5.71 8.62 7.86
N ILE A 195 -5.18 9.35 8.85
CA ILE A 195 -4.71 8.77 10.12
C ILE A 195 -5.81 7.99 10.83
N LYS A 196 -5.44 6.92 11.50
CA LYS A 196 -6.35 6.03 12.25
C LYS A 196 -5.74 5.65 13.58
N ASP A 197 -6.60 5.31 14.52
CA ASP A 197 -6.24 4.76 15.82
C ASP A 197 -5.15 5.57 16.58
N CYS A 198 -5.15 6.91 16.36
CA CYS A 198 -4.24 7.84 16.99
C CYS A 198 -4.97 9.15 17.31
N ASP A 199 -5.71 9.17 18.42
CA ASP A 199 -6.57 10.30 18.82
C ASP A 199 -5.80 11.62 18.99
N GLU A 200 -4.55 11.56 19.44
CA GLU A 200 -3.70 12.73 19.65
C GLU A 200 -3.38 13.48 18.34
N LEU A 201 -3.34 12.77 17.22
CA LEU A 201 -3.06 13.31 15.88
C LEU A 201 -4.31 13.40 15.01
N PHE A 202 -5.49 13.15 15.58
CA PHE A 202 -6.73 13.29 14.84
C PHE A 202 -7.07 14.77 14.60
N PHE A 203 -7.80 15.05 13.55
CA PHE A 203 -8.13 16.40 13.09
C PHE A 203 -9.10 17.12 14.03
N SER A 204 -9.02 18.45 14.10
CA SER A 204 -10.09 19.28 14.64
C SER A 204 -11.22 19.42 13.60
N GLU A 205 -12.42 19.80 14.08
CA GLU A 205 -13.55 20.10 13.19
C GLU A 205 -13.23 21.24 12.22
N GLU A 206 -12.52 22.26 12.68
CA GLU A 206 -12.08 23.38 11.86
C GLU A 206 -11.14 22.94 10.73
N GLN A 207 -10.19 22.06 11.02
CA GLN A 207 -9.27 21.49 10.02
C GLN A 207 -10.04 20.70 8.95
N ILE A 208 -11.02 19.89 9.36
CA ILE A 208 -11.87 19.13 8.44
C ILE A 208 -12.67 20.05 7.53
N ILE A 209 -13.29 21.11 8.09
CA ILE A 209 -14.07 22.09 7.33
C ILE A 209 -13.18 22.81 6.33
N ASN A 210 -11.97 23.27 6.74
CA ASN A 210 -11.03 23.95 5.88
C ASN A 210 -10.52 23.05 4.76
N TYR A 211 -10.18 21.80 5.06
CA TYR A 211 -9.77 20.82 4.06
C TYR A 211 -10.85 20.60 3.00
N ASN A 212 -12.10 20.36 3.43
CA ASN A 212 -13.22 20.16 2.53
C ASN A 212 -13.50 21.37 1.64
N LYS A 213 -13.36 22.58 2.18
CA LYS A 213 -13.53 23.84 1.43
C LYS A 213 -12.48 23.98 0.32
N ASN A 214 -11.29 23.46 0.51
CA ASN A 214 -10.16 23.58 -0.41
C ASN A 214 -10.02 22.39 -1.39
N LEU A 215 -10.91 21.40 -1.38
CA LEU A 215 -10.80 20.20 -2.22
C LEU A 215 -10.63 20.50 -3.71
N SER A 216 -11.46 21.39 -4.28
CA SER A 216 -11.35 21.75 -5.70
C SER A 216 -9.99 22.36 -6.02
N TYR A 217 -9.49 23.22 -5.15
CA TYR A 217 -8.17 23.82 -5.29
C TYR A 217 -7.05 22.76 -5.25
N TYR A 218 -7.13 21.78 -4.38
CA TYR A 218 -6.15 20.69 -4.32
C TYR A 218 -6.12 19.85 -5.60
N TYR A 219 -7.29 19.55 -6.19
CA TYR A 219 -7.37 18.87 -7.47
C TYR A 219 -6.79 19.69 -8.62
N GLU A 220 -7.13 20.99 -8.70
CA GLU A 220 -6.62 21.88 -9.72
C GLU A 220 -5.10 22.05 -9.62
N LEU A 221 -4.58 22.21 -8.41
CA LEU A 221 -3.15 22.35 -8.15
C LEU A 221 -2.39 21.08 -8.54
N ALA A 222 -2.87 19.91 -8.13
CA ALA A 222 -2.27 18.63 -8.47
C ALA A 222 -2.25 18.41 -10.00
N HIS A 223 -3.38 18.66 -10.68
CA HIS A 223 -3.48 18.56 -12.13
C HIS A 223 -2.51 19.51 -12.85
N LYS A 224 -2.43 20.78 -12.40
CA LYS A 224 -1.50 21.77 -12.95
C LYS A 224 -0.04 21.33 -12.84
N LEU A 225 0.32 20.65 -11.77
CA LEU A 225 1.67 20.14 -11.52
C LEU A 225 1.92 18.74 -12.12
N GLY A 226 0.95 18.16 -12.82
CA GLY A 226 1.05 16.82 -13.40
C GLY A 226 1.11 15.71 -12.36
N ILE A 227 0.42 15.89 -11.24
CA ILE A 227 0.27 14.89 -10.18
C ILE A 227 -1.13 14.28 -10.29
N GLU A 228 -1.21 12.97 -10.09
CA GLU A 228 -2.47 12.27 -9.88
C GLU A 228 -2.61 11.79 -8.43
N PHE A 229 -3.82 11.87 -7.87
CA PHE A 229 -4.13 11.16 -6.64
C PHE A 229 -4.38 9.68 -6.94
N LEU A 230 -3.77 8.79 -6.15
CA LEU A 230 -3.99 7.33 -6.32
C LEU A 230 -5.38 6.89 -5.85
N CYS A 231 -5.96 7.57 -4.87
CA CYS A 231 -7.38 7.43 -4.56
C CYS A 231 -8.21 8.29 -5.53
N ASP A 232 -9.31 7.75 -6.05
CA ASP A 232 -10.18 8.49 -6.99
C ASP A 232 -10.88 9.68 -6.34
N ASN A 233 -10.93 9.72 -5.02
CA ASN A 233 -11.57 10.79 -4.27
C ASN A 233 -10.79 11.06 -2.99
N ILE A 234 -10.33 12.31 -2.84
CA ILE A 234 -9.71 12.81 -1.61
C ILE A 234 -10.71 13.50 -0.67
N ASP A 235 -11.99 13.39 -0.95
CA ASP A 235 -13.08 13.88 -0.13
C ASP A 235 -13.36 12.91 1.04
N PHE A 236 -12.44 12.86 2.00
CA PHE A 236 -12.48 11.89 3.09
C PHE A 236 -13.54 12.19 4.14
N PHE A 237 -14.03 13.43 4.22
CA PHE A 237 -14.83 13.93 5.34
C PHE A 237 -16.23 14.42 4.94
N LYS A 238 -16.66 14.15 3.69
CA LYS A 238 -17.88 14.76 3.12
C LYS A 238 -19.17 14.46 3.91
N ASN A 239 -19.26 13.30 4.51
CA ASN A 239 -20.50 12.80 5.09
C ASN A 239 -20.49 12.65 6.62
N ASN A 240 -19.37 12.85 7.32
CA ASN A 240 -19.32 12.72 8.78
C ASN A 240 -18.07 13.36 9.40
N ILE A 241 -18.29 14.42 10.15
CA ILE A 241 -17.24 15.11 10.90
C ILE A 241 -16.79 14.27 12.13
N SER A 242 -17.66 13.40 12.64
CA SER A 242 -17.44 12.68 13.91
C SER A 242 -17.01 11.22 13.79
N SER A 243 -17.03 10.65 12.60
CA SER A 243 -16.58 9.26 12.43
C SER A 243 -16.01 9.02 11.02
N LEU A 244 -14.78 8.56 10.94
CA LEU A 244 -14.20 7.90 9.76
C LEU A 244 -15.01 6.63 9.38
N GLY A 245 -16.10 6.36 10.10
CA GLY A 245 -16.77 5.06 10.15
C GLY A 245 -17.82 4.81 9.11
N ASP A 246 -18.44 5.82 8.53
CA ASP A 246 -19.58 5.57 7.67
C ASP A 246 -19.40 6.09 6.24
N ARG A 247 -18.42 5.52 5.54
CA ARG A 247 -18.26 5.68 4.08
C ARG A 247 -19.21 4.77 3.29
N SER A 248 -20.22 4.20 3.95
CA SER A 248 -21.22 3.29 3.38
C SER A 248 -22.35 4.00 2.63
N SER A 249 -22.09 5.13 1.97
CA SER A 249 -23.08 5.70 1.05
C SER A 249 -23.34 4.80 -0.19
N ASN A 250 -22.50 3.78 -0.41
CA ASN A 250 -22.79 2.67 -1.30
C ASN A 250 -23.14 1.43 -0.48
N ASN A 251 -24.42 1.03 -0.48
CA ASN A 251 -24.94 -0.18 0.16
C ASN A 251 -24.33 -1.50 -0.38
N ASP A 252 -23.34 -1.44 -1.27
CA ASP A 252 -22.68 -2.61 -1.82
C ASP A 252 -21.43 -2.96 -1.01
N LEU A 253 -21.58 -3.91 -0.09
CA LEU A 253 -20.55 -4.40 0.83
C LEU A 253 -19.66 -5.49 0.22
N ARG A 254 -19.83 -5.83 -1.05
CA ARG A 254 -19.06 -6.88 -1.72
C ARG A 254 -17.59 -6.51 -1.86
N CYS A 255 -16.70 -7.50 -1.73
CA CYS A 255 -15.27 -7.35 -1.91
C CYS A 255 -14.73 -8.39 -2.91
N VAL A 256 -14.07 -7.91 -3.96
CA VAL A 256 -13.50 -8.74 -5.02
C VAL A 256 -12.03 -9.11 -4.80
N TYR A 257 -11.35 -8.48 -3.85
CA TYR A 257 -9.92 -8.68 -3.58
C TYR A 257 -9.49 -10.15 -3.48
N PRO A 258 -10.21 -11.03 -2.75
CA PRO A 258 -9.83 -12.43 -2.64
C PRO A 258 -9.83 -13.22 -3.94
N SER A 259 -10.31 -12.62 -5.04
CA SER A 259 -10.31 -13.25 -6.35
C SER A 259 -8.97 -13.18 -7.07
N PHE A 260 -8.15 -12.16 -6.76
CA PHE A 260 -6.91 -11.88 -7.50
C PHE A 260 -5.76 -11.33 -6.64
N CYS A 261 -6.03 -10.97 -5.38
CA CYS A 261 -5.04 -10.45 -4.43
C CYS A 261 -4.82 -11.39 -3.26
N THR A 262 -3.64 -11.30 -2.68
CA THR A 262 -3.32 -11.91 -1.39
C THR A 262 -2.24 -11.13 -0.67
N PHE A 263 -2.22 -11.21 0.65
CA PHE A 263 -1.16 -10.70 1.51
C PHE A 263 -0.46 -11.87 2.20
N ILE A 264 0.85 -11.88 2.14
CA ILE A 264 1.71 -12.91 2.75
C ILE A 264 2.57 -12.24 3.83
N ASP A 265 2.39 -12.68 5.07
CA ASP A 265 3.21 -12.30 6.22
C ASP A 265 4.32 -13.34 6.40
N ALA A 266 5.48 -13.12 5.79
CA ALA A 266 6.59 -14.08 5.82
C ALA A 266 7.11 -14.38 7.24
N PRO A 267 7.11 -13.42 8.20
CA PRO A 267 7.44 -13.71 9.59
C PRO A 267 6.60 -14.79 10.25
N THR A 268 5.31 -14.83 9.98
CA THR A 268 4.40 -15.85 10.52
C THR A 268 4.18 -17.02 9.58
N GLY A 269 4.34 -16.81 8.28
CA GLY A 269 3.92 -17.73 7.23
C GLY A 269 2.42 -17.63 6.91
N PHE A 270 1.70 -16.70 7.53
CA PHE A 270 0.25 -16.57 7.35
C PHE A 270 -0.09 -15.87 6.05
N VAL A 271 -1.18 -16.33 5.45
CA VAL A 271 -1.72 -15.79 4.21
C VAL A 271 -3.11 -15.23 4.46
N TYR A 272 -3.35 -14.01 3.93
CA TYR A 272 -4.58 -13.25 4.08
C TYR A 272 -5.11 -12.80 2.71
N PRO A 273 -6.40 -12.49 2.55
CA PRO A 273 -6.98 -12.07 1.27
C PRO A 273 -6.51 -10.69 0.80
N CYS A 274 -6.07 -9.82 1.71
CA CYS A 274 -5.52 -8.49 1.42
C CYS A 274 -4.72 -7.95 2.62
N ASP A 275 -4.01 -6.85 2.43
CA ASP A 275 -3.24 -6.16 3.46
C ASP A 275 -4.11 -5.62 4.62
N CYS A 276 -5.29 -5.08 4.34
CA CYS A 276 -6.20 -4.62 5.39
C CYS A 276 -6.71 -5.72 6.34
N SER A 277 -6.65 -6.99 5.92
CA SER A 277 -7.17 -8.09 6.72
C SER A 277 -6.22 -8.60 7.80
N ILE A 278 -4.95 -8.17 7.78
CA ILE A 278 -3.95 -8.56 8.80
C ILE A 278 -4.27 -8.04 10.20
N HIS A 279 -4.96 -6.89 10.28
CA HIS A 279 -5.37 -6.23 11.52
C HIS A 279 -6.73 -6.74 12.06
N ARG A 280 -7.27 -7.81 11.45
CA ARG A 280 -8.59 -8.34 11.76
C ARG A 280 -8.51 -9.69 12.46
N ASP A 281 -9.68 -10.22 12.83
CA ASP A 281 -9.77 -11.55 13.43
C ASP A 281 -9.10 -12.59 12.52
N ARG A 282 -7.95 -13.09 12.99
CA ARG A 282 -7.15 -14.09 12.27
C ARG A 282 -7.91 -15.40 12.03
N ASN A 283 -8.84 -15.76 12.90
CA ASN A 283 -9.64 -16.97 12.72
C ASN A 283 -10.56 -16.87 11.50
N ILE A 284 -11.00 -15.65 11.19
CA ILE A 284 -11.88 -15.38 10.05
C ILE A 284 -11.08 -15.15 8.76
N TYR A 285 -10.00 -14.33 8.84
CA TYR A 285 -9.33 -13.82 7.66
C TYR A 285 -8.04 -14.55 7.27
N LYS A 286 -7.44 -15.37 8.15
CA LYS A 286 -6.29 -16.22 7.77
C LYS A 286 -6.76 -17.34 6.84
N ILE A 287 -6.37 -17.27 5.57
CA ILE A 287 -6.77 -18.26 4.55
C ILE A 287 -5.81 -19.47 4.46
N GLY A 288 -4.59 -19.36 4.98
CA GLY A 288 -3.61 -20.45 5.00
C GLY A 288 -2.35 -20.12 5.78
N GLU A 289 -1.44 -21.10 5.81
CA GLU A 289 -0.14 -21.01 6.48
C GLU A 289 0.94 -21.73 5.67
N LEU A 290 1.91 -20.98 5.15
CA LEU A 290 2.96 -21.48 4.23
C LEU A 290 4.03 -22.37 4.90
N LYS A 291 4.00 -22.51 6.22
CA LYS A 291 4.82 -23.49 6.92
C LYS A 291 4.29 -24.92 6.80
N GLU A 292 3.01 -25.04 6.54
CA GLU A 292 2.29 -26.32 6.48
C GLU A 292 1.76 -26.63 5.08
N GLN A 293 1.65 -25.60 4.22
CA GLN A 293 0.99 -25.66 2.91
C GLN A 293 1.84 -24.98 1.85
N THR A 294 1.72 -25.42 0.60
CA THR A 294 2.19 -24.67 -0.58
C THR A 294 1.26 -23.50 -0.86
N MET A 295 1.73 -22.51 -1.60
CA MET A 295 0.87 -21.40 -2.01
C MET A 295 -0.28 -21.87 -2.89
N GLU A 296 -0.10 -22.92 -3.69
CA GLU A 296 -1.16 -23.52 -4.50
C GLU A 296 -2.27 -24.12 -3.63
N GLU A 297 -1.91 -24.88 -2.59
CA GLU A 297 -2.88 -25.44 -1.64
C GLU A 297 -3.64 -24.35 -0.89
N VAL A 298 -2.99 -23.27 -0.49
CA VAL A 298 -3.63 -22.11 0.14
C VAL A 298 -4.59 -21.44 -0.84
N TRP A 299 -4.11 -21.16 -2.06
CA TRP A 299 -4.90 -20.42 -3.06
C TRP A 299 -6.14 -21.19 -3.50
N ASN A 300 -6.01 -22.51 -3.71
CA ASN A 300 -7.11 -23.39 -4.10
C ASN A 300 -7.89 -23.95 -2.91
N GLY A 301 -7.47 -23.60 -1.68
CA GLY A 301 -8.02 -24.14 -0.44
C GLY A 301 -9.45 -23.67 -0.13
N GLU A 302 -10.17 -24.49 0.63
CA GLU A 302 -11.56 -24.25 0.99
C GLU A 302 -11.74 -22.97 1.82
N LYS A 303 -10.80 -22.66 2.72
CA LYS A 303 -10.86 -21.44 3.54
C LYS A 303 -10.93 -20.17 2.68
N ARG A 304 -10.10 -20.07 1.62
CA ARG A 304 -10.14 -18.94 0.70
C ARG A 304 -11.45 -18.90 -0.08
N LYS A 305 -11.91 -20.04 -0.59
CA LYS A 305 -13.15 -20.14 -1.37
C LYS A 305 -14.37 -19.72 -0.57
N VAL A 306 -14.48 -20.18 0.66
CA VAL A 306 -15.58 -19.80 1.56
C VAL A 306 -15.51 -18.32 1.92
N LEU A 307 -14.32 -17.81 2.28
CA LEU A 307 -14.14 -16.39 2.60
C LEU A 307 -14.46 -15.49 1.40
N LYS A 308 -13.95 -15.84 0.21
CA LYS A 308 -14.26 -15.16 -1.04
C LYS A 308 -15.76 -15.09 -1.29
N LYS A 309 -16.47 -16.23 -1.17
CA LYS A 309 -17.93 -16.29 -1.34
C LYS A 309 -18.65 -15.38 -0.36
N LYS A 310 -18.29 -15.42 0.93
CA LYS A 310 -18.89 -14.56 1.97
C LYS A 310 -18.67 -13.06 1.68
N LEU A 311 -17.46 -12.69 1.24
CA LEU A 311 -17.14 -11.30 0.90
C LEU A 311 -17.82 -10.83 -0.40
N LEU A 312 -17.98 -11.71 -1.39
CA LEU A 312 -18.70 -11.39 -2.62
C LEU A 312 -20.21 -11.29 -2.42
N ASN A 313 -20.77 -12.01 -1.45
CA ASN A 313 -22.21 -12.02 -1.15
C ASN A 313 -22.61 -11.02 -0.05
N SER A 314 -21.68 -10.19 0.44
CA SER A 314 -21.92 -9.27 1.56
C SER A 314 -22.30 -9.97 2.88
N GLU A 315 -22.04 -11.27 3.02
CA GLU A 315 -22.27 -12.05 4.25
C GLU A 315 -21.25 -11.69 5.35
N LEU A 316 -20.09 -11.18 4.96
CA LEU A 316 -19.08 -10.59 5.84
C LEU A 316 -18.97 -9.11 5.56
N ASN A 317 -19.28 -8.31 6.56
CA ASN A 317 -19.13 -6.87 6.49
C ASN A 317 -17.66 -6.47 6.71
N CYS A 318 -16.86 -6.58 5.66
CA CYS A 318 -15.48 -6.14 5.67
C CYS A 318 -15.36 -4.62 5.61
N LYS A 319 -16.32 -3.92 5.00
CA LYS A 319 -16.24 -2.48 4.73
C LYS A 319 -16.38 -1.58 5.95
N THR A 320 -17.14 -1.95 6.97
CA THR A 320 -17.29 -1.12 8.19
C THR A 320 -15.99 -0.95 8.97
N LYS A 321 -14.99 -1.77 8.67
CA LYS A 321 -13.64 -1.68 9.23
C LYS A 321 -12.56 -1.70 8.15
N CYS A 322 -12.93 -1.60 6.87
CA CYS A 322 -11.98 -1.59 5.77
C CYS A 322 -11.53 -0.17 5.49
N ASP A 323 -10.25 0.04 5.63
CA ASP A 323 -9.59 1.32 5.35
C ASP A 323 -9.67 1.67 3.88
N GLU A 324 -9.82 0.65 3.04
CA GLU A 324 -10.10 0.75 1.63
C GLU A 324 -11.62 0.68 1.34
N ALA A 325 -12.45 1.28 2.17
CA ALA A 325 -13.86 1.46 1.84
C ALA A 325 -14.03 2.26 0.53
N ASN A 326 -12.98 3.01 0.13
CA ASN A 326 -12.77 3.57 -1.21
C ASN A 326 -11.80 2.71 -2.03
N CYS A 327 -11.77 1.39 -1.81
CA CYS A 327 -10.97 0.50 -2.61
C CYS A 327 -11.33 0.71 -4.10
N GLN A 328 -10.39 1.27 -4.84
CA GLN A 328 -10.55 1.55 -6.27
C GLN A 328 -11.04 0.34 -7.05
N PHE A 329 -10.61 -0.88 -6.66
CA PHE A 329 -11.05 -2.10 -7.30
C PHE A 329 -12.52 -2.38 -7.10
N ASN A 330 -13.01 -2.30 -5.86
CA ASN A 330 -14.42 -2.50 -5.60
C ASN A 330 -15.24 -1.41 -6.27
N TYR A 331 -14.79 -0.16 -6.21
CA TYR A 331 -15.46 0.95 -6.87
C TYR A 331 -15.48 0.78 -8.39
N CYS A 332 -14.34 0.53 -9.03
CA CYS A 332 -14.28 0.33 -10.48
C CYS A 332 -15.05 -0.91 -10.93
N TYR A 333 -14.94 -2.02 -10.18
CA TYR A 333 -15.67 -3.24 -10.49
C TYR A 333 -17.18 -3.01 -10.52
N PHE A 334 -17.72 -2.31 -9.53
CA PHE A 334 -19.17 -2.13 -9.42
C PHE A 334 -19.68 -0.98 -10.29
N LYS A 335 -18.86 0.03 -10.60
CA LYS A 335 -19.22 1.12 -11.52
C LYS A 335 -19.30 0.69 -12.98
N HIS A 336 -18.51 -0.30 -13.39
CA HIS A 336 -18.51 -0.82 -14.77
C HIS A 336 -19.49 -1.98 -15.00
N LYS A 337 -20.17 -2.45 -13.96
CA LYS A 337 -21.25 -3.44 -14.08
C LYS A 337 -22.67 -2.84 -14.03
N GLY A 338 -22.84 -1.56 -13.77
CA GLY A 338 -24.07 -0.78 -13.96
C GLY A 338 -23.96 -0.07 -15.28
#